data_314aaffd03197008caa6517599115c74
#
_entry.id   314aaffd03197008caa6517599115c74
#
_cell.length_a   1.000
_cell.length_b   1.000
_cell.length_c   1.000
_cell.angle_alpha   90.00
_cell.angle_beta   90.00
_cell.angle_gamma   90.00
#
_symmetry.space_group_name_H-M   'P 1'
#
loop_
_entity.id
_entity.type
_entity.pdbx_description
1 polymer ?
#
loop_
_entity_poly.entity_id
_entity_poly.type
_entity_poly.pdbx_seq_one_letter_code
_entity_poly.pdbx_strand_id
1 'polypeptide(L)'
;MNNILAQLNSVPMYAICGGIIAFVAVVCVIFLVRSYRAGLAIGIDPARMKRAITSSATFSVLPSVGILLGVIALSGSLGTPWPWLRLSVIGALHYETQVAQAAAEQVGMHALSAAEMTPQGFATIALLMSICIMWGMILSIFFNKRYLKRLGNDGAKSASGVGFGDSAMTAMFIGLVCAYIGSYIGAFVSGEGLFTCTGDWTPLVVVAVSAAVMALFVYLSEKKNMAWLESFSIAGSMLIGMAAAVLVRL
;
A
#
# COMPACT_ATOMS: atom_id res chain seq x y z
N MET A 1 24.42 -24.52 6.56
CA MET A 1 23.46 -23.39 6.55
C MET A 1 23.21 -23.05 5.09
N ASN A 2 22.04 -23.38 4.61
CA ASN A 2 21.70 -23.21 3.20
C ASN A 2 21.66 -21.71 2.89
N ASN A 3 22.47 -21.30 1.92
CA ASN A 3 22.61 -19.91 1.49
C ASN A 3 21.40 -19.48 0.66
N ILE A 4 20.16 -19.71 1.20
CA ILE A 4 18.92 -19.39 0.49
C ILE A 4 18.86 -17.90 0.13
N LEU A 5 19.26 -17.02 1.06
CA LEU A 5 19.32 -15.59 0.79
C LEU A 5 20.30 -15.24 -0.32
N ALA A 6 21.42 -15.96 -0.46
CA ALA A 6 22.34 -15.76 -1.58
C ALA A 6 21.72 -16.18 -2.91
N GLN A 7 20.90 -17.24 -2.92
CA GLN A 7 20.14 -17.65 -4.11
C GLN A 7 19.04 -16.64 -4.46
N LEU A 8 18.30 -16.15 -3.47
CA LEU A 8 17.25 -15.16 -3.65
C LEU A 8 17.81 -13.77 -4.07
N ASN A 9 19.04 -13.46 -3.67
CA ASN A 9 19.78 -12.26 -4.08
C ASN A 9 20.73 -12.50 -5.26
N SER A 10 20.47 -13.53 -6.06
CA SER A 10 21.29 -13.85 -7.22
C SER A 10 21.13 -12.85 -8.36
N VAL A 11 22.16 -12.73 -9.21
CA VAL A 11 22.17 -11.84 -10.38
C VAL A 11 20.96 -12.10 -11.32
N PRO A 12 20.58 -13.36 -11.63
CA PRO A 12 19.39 -13.62 -12.44
C PRO A 12 18.11 -13.07 -11.83
N MET A 13 17.97 -13.15 -10.50
CA MET A 13 16.78 -12.66 -9.79
C MET A 13 16.69 -11.13 -9.89
N TYR A 14 17.80 -10.43 -9.70
CA TYR A 14 17.86 -8.98 -9.92
C TYR A 14 17.60 -8.60 -11.38
N ALA A 15 18.10 -9.38 -12.35
CA ALA A 15 17.88 -9.11 -13.77
C ALA A 15 16.40 -9.25 -14.15
N ILE A 16 15.72 -10.29 -13.68
CA ILE A 16 14.30 -10.52 -13.94
C ILE A 16 13.46 -9.42 -13.28
N CYS A 17 13.63 -9.22 -11.98
CA CYS A 17 12.85 -8.21 -11.24
C CYS A 17 13.12 -6.79 -11.77
N GLY A 18 14.39 -6.44 -11.99
CA GLY A 18 14.78 -5.15 -12.54
C GLY A 18 14.27 -4.93 -13.97
N GLY A 19 14.26 -5.97 -14.80
CA GLY A 19 13.69 -5.93 -16.16
C GLY A 19 12.19 -5.63 -16.15
N ILE A 20 11.44 -6.26 -15.25
CA ILE A 20 10.00 -5.99 -15.10
C ILE A 20 9.76 -4.56 -14.61
N ILE A 21 10.51 -4.12 -13.61
CA ILE A 21 10.40 -2.74 -13.08
C ILE A 21 10.73 -1.72 -14.19
N ALA A 22 11.80 -1.94 -14.95
CA ALA A 22 12.18 -1.08 -16.06
C ALA A 22 11.08 -1.04 -17.14
N PHE A 23 10.50 -2.19 -17.50
CA PHE A 23 9.37 -2.25 -18.43
C PHE A 23 8.19 -1.39 -17.94
N VAL A 24 7.79 -1.55 -16.68
CA VAL A 24 6.69 -0.76 -16.10
C VAL A 24 7.03 0.72 -16.08
N ALA A 25 8.26 1.10 -15.72
CA ALA A 25 8.71 2.49 -15.75
C ALA A 25 8.60 3.11 -17.16
N VAL A 26 9.00 2.37 -18.20
CA VAL A 26 8.85 2.81 -19.60
C VAL A 26 7.37 3.02 -19.95
N VAL A 27 6.52 2.08 -19.58
CA VAL A 27 5.06 2.19 -19.80
C VAL A 27 4.50 3.43 -19.09
N CYS A 28 4.88 3.68 -17.84
CA CYS A 28 4.47 4.88 -17.09
C CYS A 28 4.90 6.18 -17.80
N VAL A 29 6.13 6.26 -18.31
CA VAL A 29 6.61 7.43 -19.07
C VAL A 29 5.80 7.61 -20.36
N ILE A 30 5.53 6.54 -21.10
CA ILE A 30 4.70 6.59 -22.31
C ILE A 30 3.31 7.16 -21.99
N PHE A 31 2.66 6.66 -20.92
CA PHE A 31 1.35 7.15 -20.50
C PHE A 31 1.41 8.61 -20.06
N LEU A 32 2.43 9.02 -19.32
CA LEU A 32 2.62 10.42 -18.91
C LEU A 32 2.71 11.33 -20.11
N VAL A 33 3.54 10.98 -21.11
CA VAL A 33 3.70 11.78 -22.34
C VAL A 33 2.40 11.84 -23.15
N ARG A 34 1.69 10.71 -23.28
CA ARG A 34 0.41 10.66 -23.99
C ARG A 34 -0.66 11.50 -23.27
N SER A 35 -0.76 11.41 -21.96
CA SER A 35 -1.70 12.20 -21.16
C SER A 35 -1.40 13.68 -21.24
N TYR A 36 -0.11 14.05 -21.20
CA TYR A 36 0.31 15.45 -21.36
C TYR A 36 -0.09 16.00 -22.73
N ARG A 37 0.17 15.26 -23.81
CA ARG A 37 -0.22 15.66 -25.18
C ARG A 37 -1.74 15.73 -25.35
N ALA A 38 -2.47 14.78 -24.79
CA ALA A 38 -3.94 14.81 -24.81
C ALA A 38 -4.50 16.01 -24.05
N GLY A 39 -3.92 16.36 -22.91
CA GLY A 39 -4.30 17.55 -22.15
C GLY A 39 -4.10 18.85 -22.95
N LEU A 40 -2.99 18.96 -23.67
CA LEU A 40 -2.76 20.11 -24.57
C LEU A 40 -3.78 20.16 -25.71
N ALA A 41 -4.14 19.02 -26.29
CA ALA A 41 -5.10 18.95 -27.40
C ALA A 41 -6.52 19.39 -27.01
N ILE A 42 -6.91 19.21 -25.74
CA ILE A 42 -8.22 19.66 -25.21
C ILE A 42 -8.16 21.07 -24.59
N GLY A 43 -7.02 21.78 -24.74
CA GLY A 43 -6.89 23.17 -24.33
C GLY A 43 -6.57 23.42 -22.86
N ILE A 44 -6.07 22.42 -22.14
CA ILE A 44 -5.62 22.63 -20.74
C ILE A 44 -4.33 23.47 -20.75
N ASP A 45 -4.29 24.49 -19.90
CA ASP A 45 -3.12 25.35 -19.75
C ASP A 45 -1.86 24.53 -19.36
N PRO A 46 -0.76 24.63 -20.12
CA PRO A 46 0.51 23.96 -19.84
C PRO A 46 1.05 24.23 -18.43
N ALA A 47 0.84 25.43 -17.89
CA ALA A 47 1.28 25.79 -16.56
C ALA A 47 0.53 25.00 -15.47
N ARG A 48 -0.78 24.77 -15.66
CA ARG A 48 -1.58 23.91 -14.76
C ARG A 48 -1.11 22.46 -14.80
N MET A 49 -0.86 21.92 -15.99
CA MET A 49 -0.37 20.55 -16.14
C MET A 49 1.00 20.34 -15.51
N LYS A 50 1.93 21.29 -15.74
CA LYS A 50 3.26 21.24 -15.13
C LYS A 50 3.16 21.30 -13.60
N ARG A 51 2.28 22.15 -13.05
CA ARG A 51 2.04 22.26 -11.61
C ARG A 51 1.49 20.94 -11.04
N ALA A 52 0.52 20.31 -11.73
CA ALA A 52 -0.03 19.02 -11.34
C ALA A 52 1.04 17.92 -11.31
N ILE A 53 1.89 17.84 -12.33
CA ILE A 53 3.00 16.87 -12.39
C ILE A 53 3.98 17.09 -11.24
N THR A 54 4.41 18.34 -11.02
CA THR A 54 5.37 18.67 -9.95
C THR A 54 4.78 18.38 -8.57
N SER A 55 3.52 18.76 -8.32
CA SER A 55 2.84 18.46 -7.06
C SER A 55 2.75 16.96 -6.84
N SER A 56 2.30 16.19 -7.83
CA SER A 56 2.21 14.73 -7.72
C SER A 56 3.57 14.09 -7.43
N ALA A 57 4.62 14.52 -8.10
CA ALA A 57 5.98 14.04 -7.87
C ALA A 57 6.44 14.34 -6.42
N THR A 58 6.23 15.58 -5.95
CA THR A 58 6.60 15.98 -4.59
C THR A 58 5.84 15.17 -3.54
N PHE A 59 4.53 14.97 -3.72
CA PHE A 59 3.72 14.18 -2.79
C PHE A 59 4.03 12.69 -2.81
N SER A 60 4.62 12.16 -3.88
CA SER A 60 5.02 10.76 -3.97
C SER A 60 6.30 10.45 -3.20
N VAL A 61 7.14 11.43 -2.90
CA VAL A 61 8.44 11.20 -2.23
C VAL A 61 8.26 10.58 -0.85
N LEU A 62 7.36 11.12 -0.05
CA LEU A 62 7.20 10.73 1.34
C LEU A 62 6.61 9.31 1.51
N PRO A 63 5.53 8.91 0.80
CA PRO A 63 5.08 7.52 0.78
C PRO A 63 6.15 6.55 0.26
N SER A 64 7.01 6.98 -0.68
CA SER A 64 8.11 6.15 -1.20
C SER A 64 9.13 5.77 -0.14
N VAL A 65 9.38 6.64 0.85
CA VAL A 65 10.24 6.31 2.00
C VAL A 65 9.62 5.16 2.81
N GLY A 66 8.32 5.19 3.06
CA GLY A 66 7.61 4.09 3.74
C GLY A 66 7.70 2.76 2.98
N ILE A 67 7.56 2.82 1.65
CA ILE A 67 7.72 1.64 0.78
C ILE A 67 9.15 1.11 0.85
N LEU A 68 10.16 1.97 0.82
CA LEU A 68 11.56 1.58 0.93
C LEU A 68 11.85 0.85 2.25
N LEU A 69 11.34 1.37 3.37
CA LEU A 69 11.44 0.70 4.68
C LEU A 69 10.76 -0.68 4.65
N GLY A 70 9.63 -0.78 3.97
CA GLY A 70 8.93 -2.05 3.75
C GLY A 70 9.75 -3.07 2.94
N VAL A 71 10.43 -2.62 1.88
CA VAL A 71 11.36 -3.47 1.12
C VAL A 71 12.46 -3.98 2.01
N ILE A 72 13.07 -3.11 2.83
CA ILE A 72 14.14 -3.48 3.77
C ILE A 72 13.62 -4.52 4.78
N ALA A 73 12.45 -4.30 5.35
CA ALA A 73 11.86 -5.22 6.33
C ALA A 73 11.60 -6.63 5.75
N LEU A 74 11.07 -6.72 4.53
CA LEU A 74 10.81 -8.01 3.88
C LEU A 74 12.07 -8.64 3.27
N SER A 75 13.12 -7.87 2.99
CA SER A 75 14.33 -8.37 2.37
C SER A 75 15.09 -9.36 3.26
N GLY A 76 14.93 -9.27 4.55
CA GLY A 76 15.52 -10.19 5.53
C GLY A 76 15.02 -11.62 5.41
N SER A 77 13.81 -11.83 4.88
CA SER A 77 13.18 -13.16 4.75
C SER A 77 13.02 -13.62 3.30
N LEU A 78 12.67 -12.72 2.38
CA LEU A 78 12.33 -13.04 0.99
C LEU A 78 13.43 -12.64 -0.01
N GLY A 79 14.57 -12.15 0.46
CA GLY A 79 15.58 -11.53 -0.40
C GLY A 79 15.15 -10.14 -0.86
N THR A 80 16.08 -9.37 -1.41
CA THR A 80 15.80 -7.97 -1.82
C THR A 80 15.05 -7.84 -3.15
N PRO A 81 15.34 -8.62 -4.21
CA PRO A 81 14.74 -8.40 -5.53
C PRO A 81 13.23 -8.58 -5.55
N TRP A 82 12.72 -9.59 -4.84
CA TRP A 82 11.30 -9.92 -4.85
C TRP A 82 10.43 -8.86 -4.16
N PRO A 83 10.67 -8.46 -2.90
CA PRO A 83 9.95 -7.36 -2.27
C PRO A 83 10.10 -6.04 -3.03
N TRP A 84 11.27 -5.77 -3.60
CA TRP A 84 11.48 -4.58 -4.42
C TRP A 84 10.54 -4.57 -5.64
N LEU A 85 10.46 -5.66 -6.40
CA LEU A 85 9.53 -5.79 -7.52
C LEU A 85 8.08 -5.60 -7.06
N ARG A 86 7.69 -6.30 -6.01
CA ARG A 86 6.31 -6.34 -5.54
C ARG A 86 5.83 -4.96 -5.06
N LEU A 87 6.60 -4.32 -4.19
CA LEU A 87 6.24 -3.03 -3.61
C LEU A 87 6.41 -1.86 -4.58
N SER A 88 7.26 -1.98 -5.60
CA SER A 88 7.44 -0.94 -6.62
C SER A 88 6.37 -0.95 -7.70
N VAL A 89 5.73 -2.10 -7.99
CA VAL A 89 4.82 -2.23 -9.13
C VAL A 89 3.35 -2.26 -8.72
N ILE A 90 2.96 -3.17 -7.83
CA ILE A 90 1.53 -3.39 -7.52
C ILE A 90 1.29 -3.56 -6.03
N GLY A 91 2.30 -3.92 -5.24
CA GLY A 91 2.15 -4.31 -3.85
C GLY A 91 1.85 -3.14 -2.91
N ALA A 92 1.11 -3.45 -1.86
CA ALA A 92 0.99 -2.62 -0.67
C ALA A 92 1.66 -3.37 0.49
N LEU A 93 2.57 -2.71 1.22
CA LEU A 93 3.38 -3.35 2.26
C LEU A 93 2.55 -4.21 3.22
N HIS A 94 1.45 -3.65 3.71
CA HIS A 94 0.60 -4.34 4.68
C HIS A 94 -0.03 -5.61 4.11
N TYR A 95 -0.54 -5.55 2.89
CA TYR A 95 -1.10 -6.69 2.18
C TYR A 95 -0.03 -7.78 1.91
N GLU A 96 1.13 -7.37 1.40
CA GLU A 96 2.20 -8.29 1.05
C GLU A 96 2.74 -9.03 2.28
N THR A 97 2.89 -8.33 3.42
CA THR A 97 3.33 -8.93 4.68
C THR A 97 2.33 -9.96 5.19
N GLN A 98 1.04 -9.64 5.20
CA GLN A 98 0.01 -10.55 5.68
C GLN A 98 -0.10 -11.80 4.80
N VAL A 99 -0.11 -11.64 3.48
CA VAL A 99 -0.18 -12.78 2.55
C VAL A 99 1.08 -13.63 2.64
N ALA A 100 2.27 -13.02 2.74
CA ALA A 100 3.52 -13.74 2.89
C ALA A 100 3.56 -14.55 4.19
N GLN A 101 3.08 -13.98 5.29
CA GLN A 101 3.03 -14.65 6.59
C GLN A 101 2.02 -15.81 6.59
N ALA A 102 0.79 -15.57 6.12
CA ALA A 102 -0.21 -16.61 5.99
C ALA A 102 0.23 -17.75 5.06
N ALA A 103 0.94 -17.44 3.97
CA ALA A 103 1.50 -18.42 3.07
C ALA A 103 2.64 -19.24 3.74
N ALA A 104 3.49 -18.58 4.54
CA ALA A 104 4.57 -19.24 5.28
C ALA A 104 4.00 -20.25 6.31
N GLU A 105 2.97 -19.87 7.05
CA GLU A 105 2.27 -20.76 7.99
C GLU A 105 1.69 -22.00 7.28
N GLN A 106 1.08 -21.83 6.09
CA GLN A 106 0.54 -22.95 5.32
C GLN A 106 1.61 -23.91 4.79
N VAL A 107 2.84 -23.45 4.62
CA VAL A 107 3.98 -24.29 4.22
C VAL A 107 4.66 -24.94 5.44
N GLY A 108 4.15 -24.69 6.65
CA GLY A 108 4.66 -25.26 7.89
C GLY A 108 5.84 -24.52 8.50
N MET A 109 6.03 -23.26 8.12
CA MET A 109 7.00 -22.35 8.75
C MET A 109 6.36 -21.71 9.98
N HIS A 110 7.10 -21.65 11.10
CA HIS A 110 6.61 -20.99 12.32
C HIS A 110 6.62 -19.46 12.20
N ALA A 111 7.52 -18.92 11.38
CA ALA A 111 7.62 -17.49 11.10
C ALA A 111 8.18 -17.25 9.70
N LEU A 112 7.89 -16.09 9.13
CA LEU A 112 8.49 -15.63 7.87
C LEU A 112 9.97 -15.26 8.11
N SER A 113 10.85 -16.26 8.12
CA SER A 113 12.27 -16.13 8.47
C SER A 113 13.14 -16.80 7.42
N ALA A 114 14.29 -16.21 7.13
CA ALA A 114 15.27 -16.80 6.22
C ALA A 114 15.87 -18.12 6.73
N ALA A 115 15.81 -18.37 8.04
CA ALA A 115 16.33 -19.60 8.65
C ALA A 115 15.48 -20.82 8.29
N GLU A 116 14.17 -20.66 8.19
CA GLU A 116 13.20 -21.70 7.85
C GLU A 116 12.87 -21.74 6.35
N MET A 117 13.31 -20.72 5.59
CA MET A 117 12.98 -20.61 4.18
C MET A 117 13.61 -21.71 3.33
N THR A 118 12.78 -22.37 2.53
CA THR A 118 13.20 -23.34 1.53
C THR A 118 12.90 -22.78 0.13
N PRO A 119 13.59 -23.27 -0.94
CA PRO A 119 13.26 -22.84 -2.31
C PRO A 119 11.80 -23.08 -2.69
N GLN A 120 11.23 -24.22 -2.25
CA GLN A 120 9.83 -24.56 -2.46
C GLN A 120 8.91 -23.65 -1.67
N GLY A 121 9.24 -23.35 -0.41
CA GLY A 121 8.51 -22.42 0.44
C GLY A 121 8.47 -21.03 -0.18
N PHE A 122 9.61 -20.51 -0.63
CA PHE A 122 9.67 -19.23 -1.34
C PHE A 122 8.81 -19.22 -2.61
N ALA A 123 8.89 -20.25 -3.45
CA ALA A 123 8.10 -20.34 -4.68
C ALA A 123 6.59 -20.34 -4.37
N THR A 124 6.16 -21.06 -3.34
CA THR A 124 4.75 -21.10 -2.91
C THR A 124 4.28 -19.74 -2.41
N ILE A 125 5.08 -19.09 -1.55
CA ILE A 125 4.79 -17.74 -1.02
C ILE A 125 4.69 -16.75 -2.19
N ALA A 126 5.67 -16.75 -3.11
CA ALA A 126 5.70 -15.86 -4.25
C ALA A 126 4.50 -16.05 -5.20
N LEU A 127 4.08 -17.29 -5.44
CA LEU A 127 2.90 -17.63 -6.22
C LEU A 127 1.63 -17.15 -5.54
N LEU A 128 1.44 -17.44 -4.26
CA LEU A 128 0.25 -17.02 -3.52
C LEU A 128 0.13 -15.50 -3.47
N MET A 129 1.21 -14.79 -3.16
CA MET A 129 1.25 -13.33 -3.21
C MET A 129 0.82 -12.80 -4.58
N SER A 130 1.25 -13.45 -5.68
CA SER A 130 0.92 -13.03 -7.05
C SER A 130 -0.53 -13.32 -7.40
N ILE A 131 -1.02 -14.52 -7.14
CA ILE A 131 -2.38 -14.96 -7.50
C ILE A 131 -3.41 -14.14 -6.73
N CYS A 132 -3.20 -13.91 -5.43
CA CYS A 132 -4.15 -13.17 -4.60
C CYS A 132 -4.41 -11.75 -5.12
N ILE A 133 -3.39 -11.03 -5.57
CA ILE A 133 -3.55 -9.65 -6.06
C ILE A 133 -4.12 -9.60 -7.49
N MET A 134 -3.90 -10.63 -8.31
CA MET A 134 -4.35 -10.66 -9.71
C MET A 134 -5.88 -10.64 -9.84
N TRP A 135 -6.61 -11.19 -8.88
CA TRP A 135 -8.09 -11.20 -8.93
C TRP A 135 -8.68 -9.79 -8.98
N GLY A 136 -8.15 -8.85 -8.21
CA GLY A 136 -8.58 -7.45 -8.25
C GLY A 136 -8.37 -6.82 -9.62
N MET A 137 -7.22 -7.08 -10.26
CA MET A 137 -6.92 -6.57 -11.60
C MET A 137 -7.82 -7.20 -12.67
N ILE A 138 -8.03 -8.52 -12.63
CA ILE A 138 -8.91 -9.23 -13.57
C ILE A 138 -10.33 -8.68 -13.45
N LEU A 139 -10.88 -8.56 -12.25
CA LEU A 139 -12.19 -7.97 -12.04
C LEU A 139 -12.27 -6.53 -12.54
N SER A 140 -11.23 -5.73 -12.32
CA SER A 140 -11.17 -4.35 -12.82
C SER A 140 -11.24 -4.29 -14.34
N ILE A 141 -10.56 -5.17 -15.08
CA ILE A 141 -10.59 -5.21 -16.54
C ILE A 141 -12.02 -5.42 -17.06
N PHE A 142 -12.77 -6.35 -16.45
CA PHE A 142 -14.13 -6.67 -16.90
C PHE A 142 -15.19 -5.66 -16.44
N PHE A 143 -15.08 -5.15 -15.21
CA PHE A 143 -16.14 -4.34 -14.60
C PHE A 143 -15.90 -2.83 -14.66
N ASN A 144 -14.65 -2.36 -14.82
CA ASN A 144 -14.29 -0.96 -14.75
C ASN A 144 -15.03 -0.10 -15.78
N LYS A 145 -15.18 -0.58 -17.03
CA LYS A 145 -15.91 0.14 -18.08
C LYS A 145 -17.39 0.38 -17.72
N ARG A 146 -18.03 -0.62 -17.10
CA ARG A 146 -19.44 -0.53 -16.69
C ARG A 146 -19.58 0.38 -15.45
N TYR A 147 -18.62 0.31 -14.54
CA TYR A 147 -18.54 1.15 -13.36
C TYR A 147 -18.34 2.62 -13.73
N LEU A 148 -17.35 2.95 -14.56
CA LEU A 148 -17.08 4.30 -15.05
C LEU A 148 -18.26 4.89 -15.83
N LYS A 149 -18.97 4.09 -16.62
CA LYS A 149 -20.18 4.55 -17.33
C LYS A 149 -21.30 4.92 -16.37
N ARG A 150 -21.45 4.22 -15.26
CA ARG A 150 -22.42 4.58 -14.19
C ARG A 150 -21.99 5.86 -13.48
N LEU A 151 -20.73 5.98 -13.08
CA LEU A 151 -20.20 7.21 -12.48
C LEU A 151 -20.39 8.44 -13.37
N GLY A 152 -20.10 8.32 -14.67
CA GLY A 152 -20.27 9.42 -15.63
C GLY A 152 -21.72 9.86 -15.83
N ASN A 153 -22.66 8.94 -15.74
CA ASN A 153 -24.10 9.25 -15.83
C ASN A 153 -24.65 9.91 -14.54
N ASP A 154 -24.10 9.53 -13.38
CA ASP A 154 -24.50 10.11 -12.10
C ASP A 154 -23.93 11.52 -11.90
N GLY A 155 -22.71 11.79 -12.41
CA GLY A 155 -22.10 13.13 -12.39
C GLY A 155 -22.89 14.18 -13.19
N ALA A 156 -23.64 13.75 -14.20
CA ALA A 156 -24.51 14.64 -14.97
C ALA A 156 -25.88 14.89 -14.32
N LYS A 157 -26.29 14.07 -13.37
CA LYS A 157 -27.60 14.16 -12.68
C LYS A 157 -27.51 14.71 -11.24
N SER A 158 -26.33 14.78 -10.64
CA SER A 158 -26.14 15.24 -9.26
C SER A 158 -25.89 16.75 -9.17
N ALA A 159 -26.87 17.55 -9.52
CA ALA A 159 -26.87 18.97 -9.13
C ALA A 159 -27.27 19.18 -7.65
N SER A 160 -27.63 18.17 -6.90
CA SER A 160 -28.02 18.31 -5.46
C SER A 160 -27.94 17.03 -4.60
N GLY A 161 -26.93 16.16 -4.77
CA GLY A 161 -26.78 15.00 -3.88
C GLY A 161 -25.45 14.26 -4.05
N VAL A 162 -25.02 13.59 -2.99
CA VAL A 162 -23.82 12.72 -3.00
C VAL A 162 -24.03 11.61 -4.04
N GLY A 163 -23.19 11.57 -5.07
CA GLY A 163 -23.28 10.59 -6.14
C GLY A 163 -23.05 9.14 -5.61
N PHE A 164 -23.63 8.15 -6.30
CA PHE A 164 -23.41 6.74 -5.95
C PHE A 164 -21.92 6.39 -5.88
N GLY A 165 -21.10 6.98 -6.76
CA GLY A 165 -19.65 6.77 -6.78
C GLY A 165 -18.95 7.25 -5.51
N ASP A 166 -19.33 8.41 -5.01
CA ASP A 166 -18.76 8.98 -3.78
C ASP A 166 -19.19 8.17 -2.56
N SER A 167 -20.46 7.75 -2.51
CA SER A 167 -20.97 6.89 -1.44
C SER A 167 -20.32 5.51 -1.46
N ALA A 168 -20.14 4.91 -2.64
CA ALA A 168 -19.48 3.61 -2.79
C ALA A 168 -17.99 3.68 -2.40
N MET A 169 -17.30 4.73 -2.79
CA MET A 169 -15.90 4.96 -2.41
C MET A 169 -15.76 5.15 -0.90
N THR A 170 -16.59 5.98 -0.30
CA THR A 170 -16.62 6.20 1.15
C THR A 170 -16.91 4.90 1.90
N ALA A 171 -17.90 4.13 1.47
CA ALA A 171 -18.24 2.84 2.08
C ALA A 171 -17.09 1.83 1.98
N MET A 172 -16.39 1.80 0.84
CA MET A 172 -15.20 0.96 0.64
C MET A 172 -14.08 1.34 1.61
N PHE A 173 -13.77 2.64 1.76
CA PHE A 173 -12.75 3.10 2.71
C PHE A 173 -13.13 2.80 4.16
N ILE A 174 -14.38 3.03 4.56
CA ILE A 174 -14.86 2.68 5.89
C ILE A 174 -14.74 1.18 6.14
N GLY A 175 -15.16 0.35 5.18
CA GLY A 175 -15.03 -1.11 5.26
C GLY A 175 -13.58 -1.57 5.39
N LEU A 176 -12.66 -0.96 4.63
CA LEU A 176 -11.23 -1.24 4.72
C LEU A 176 -10.65 -0.89 6.11
N VAL A 177 -10.97 0.31 6.61
CA VAL A 177 -10.53 0.74 7.95
C VAL A 177 -11.07 -0.18 9.04
N CYS A 178 -12.37 -0.52 8.97
CA CYS A 178 -12.99 -1.45 9.92
C CYS A 178 -12.34 -2.84 9.87
N ALA A 179 -12.00 -3.35 8.68
CA ALA A 179 -11.32 -4.63 8.52
C ALA A 179 -9.94 -4.63 9.18
N TYR A 180 -9.15 -3.55 9.02
CA TYR A 180 -7.85 -3.44 9.66
C TYR A 180 -7.95 -3.31 11.18
N ILE A 181 -8.84 -2.46 11.68
CA ILE A 181 -9.09 -2.32 13.12
C ILE A 181 -9.54 -3.67 13.69
N GLY A 182 -10.46 -4.39 13.02
CA GLY A 182 -10.90 -5.71 13.40
C GLY A 182 -9.76 -6.73 13.43
N SER A 183 -8.86 -6.70 12.46
CA SER A 183 -7.67 -7.56 12.43
C SER A 183 -6.72 -7.29 13.62
N TYR A 184 -6.48 -6.02 13.95
CA TYR A 184 -5.62 -5.65 15.09
C TYR A 184 -6.26 -6.01 16.44
N ILE A 185 -7.57 -5.82 16.58
CA ILE A 185 -8.31 -6.25 17.78
C ILE A 185 -8.29 -7.79 17.86
N GLY A 186 -8.48 -8.48 16.74
CA GLY A 186 -8.41 -9.94 16.68
C GLY A 186 -7.05 -10.47 17.11
N ALA A 187 -5.95 -9.86 16.64
CA ALA A 187 -4.60 -10.22 17.05
C ALA A 187 -4.33 -9.94 18.54
N PHE A 188 -4.96 -8.93 19.12
CA PHE A 188 -4.87 -8.62 20.55
C PHE A 188 -5.66 -9.62 21.42
N VAL A 189 -6.82 -10.08 20.94
CA VAL A 189 -7.74 -10.97 21.67
C VAL A 189 -7.43 -12.47 21.44
N SER A 190 -6.63 -12.82 20.43
CA SER A 190 -6.35 -14.21 20.03
C SER A 190 -5.38 -14.96 20.97
N GLY A 191 -5.51 -14.78 22.28
CA GLY A 191 -4.94 -15.70 23.27
C GLY A 191 -5.84 -16.92 23.51
N GLU A 192 -5.31 -18.01 24.04
CA GLU A 192 -6.08 -19.20 24.42
C GLU A 192 -7.14 -18.88 25.50
N GLY A 193 -8.34 -18.54 25.06
CA GLY A 193 -9.49 -18.22 25.92
C GLY A 193 -10.29 -17.01 25.43
N LEU A 194 -11.60 -17.07 25.64
CA LEU A 194 -12.59 -16.12 25.10
C LEU A 194 -12.38 -14.66 25.53
N PHE A 195 -11.47 -14.35 26.47
CA PHE A 195 -11.18 -13.02 27.00
C PHE A 195 -9.74 -12.84 27.50
N THR A 196 -8.76 -13.57 26.97
CA THR A 196 -7.36 -13.35 27.33
C THR A 196 -6.72 -12.28 26.41
N CYS A 197 -6.55 -11.08 26.93
CA CYS A 197 -5.86 -9.98 26.26
C CYS A 197 -4.33 -10.15 26.42
N THR A 198 -3.74 -11.19 25.85
CA THR A 198 -2.30 -11.48 25.93
C THR A 198 -1.56 -11.17 24.63
N GLY A 199 -2.27 -10.69 23.62
CA GLY A 199 -1.70 -10.34 22.32
C GLY A 199 -0.90 -9.03 22.34
N ASP A 200 -0.16 -8.79 21.26
CA ASP A 200 0.61 -7.56 21.07
C ASP A 200 -0.34 -6.36 20.89
N TRP A 201 -0.33 -5.45 21.85
CA TRP A 201 -1.13 -4.23 21.84
C TRP A 201 -0.47 -3.06 21.10
N THR A 202 0.79 -3.24 20.66
CA THR A 202 1.53 -2.24 19.88
C THR A 202 0.74 -1.70 18.69
N PRO A 203 0.07 -2.53 17.86
CA PRO A 203 -0.71 -2.03 16.73
C PRO A 203 -1.86 -1.11 17.14
N LEU A 204 -2.54 -1.41 18.25
CA LEU A 204 -3.65 -0.59 18.76
C LEU A 204 -3.17 0.78 19.24
N VAL A 205 -2.03 0.83 19.94
CA VAL A 205 -1.40 2.10 20.37
C VAL A 205 -0.99 2.92 19.15
N VAL A 206 -0.39 2.31 18.15
CA VAL A 206 0.02 2.98 16.91
C VAL A 206 -1.19 3.56 16.18
N VAL A 207 -2.29 2.81 16.06
CA VAL A 207 -3.54 3.30 15.45
C VAL A 207 -4.09 4.49 16.23
N ALA A 208 -4.15 4.40 17.57
CA ALA A 208 -4.66 5.48 18.42
C ALA A 208 -3.80 6.76 18.30
N VAL A 209 -2.48 6.62 18.36
CA VAL A 209 -1.54 7.74 18.21
C VAL A 209 -1.64 8.36 16.83
N SER A 210 -1.62 7.55 15.76
CA SER A 210 -1.73 8.04 14.40
C SER A 210 -3.06 8.74 14.14
N ALA A 211 -4.16 8.22 14.67
CA ALA A 211 -5.48 8.85 14.57
C ALA A 211 -5.54 10.19 15.31
N ALA A 212 -4.97 10.27 16.53
CA ALA A 212 -4.91 11.51 17.28
C ALA A 212 -4.07 12.59 16.58
N VAL A 213 -2.91 12.19 16.04
CA VAL A 213 -2.03 13.09 15.27
C VAL A 213 -2.71 13.57 14.00
N MET A 214 -3.38 12.67 13.27
CA MET A 214 -4.13 13.02 12.07
C MET A 214 -5.27 13.98 12.38
N ALA A 215 -6.05 13.73 13.44
CA ALA A 215 -7.10 14.64 13.90
C ALA A 215 -6.55 16.02 14.26
N LEU A 216 -5.39 16.08 14.90
CA LEU A 216 -4.70 17.34 15.23
C LEU A 216 -4.28 18.09 13.95
N PHE A 217 -3.73 17.40 12.96
CA PHE A 217 -3.33 18.01 11.69
C PHE A 217 -4.53 18.54 10.91
N VAL A 218 -5.63 17.79 10.84
CA VAL A 218 -6.87 18.23 10.20
C VAL A 218 -7.44 19.46 10.92
N TYR A 219 -7.51 19.44 12.25
CA TYR A 219 -7.97 20.58 13.04
C TYR A 219 -7.12 21.84 12.82
N LEU A 220 -5.79 21.70 12.78
CA LEU A 220 -4.89 22.82 12.52
C LEU A 220 -4.99 23.34 11.08
N SER A 221 -5.19 22.44 10.11
CA SER A 221 -5.37 22.79 8.69
C SER A 221 -6.63 23.61 8.49
N GLU A 222 -7.76 23.18 9.05
CA GLU A 222 -9.04 23.90 8.97
C GLU A 222 -8.99 25.25 9.66
N LYS A 223 -8.40 25.34 10.86
CA LYS A 223 -8.41 26.56 11.66
C LYS A 223 -7.39 27.60 11.21
N LYS A 224 -6.26 27.18 10.60
CA LYS A 224 -5.17 28.07 10.17
C LYS A 224 -5.05 28.23 8.65
N ASN A 225 -5.94 27.60 7.85
CA ASN A 225 -5.92 27.65 6.38
C ASN A 225 -4.55 27.28 5.77
N MET A 226 -3.82 26.36 6.38
CA MET A 226 -2.48 25.94 5.96
C MET A 226 -2.58 24.73 5.02
N ALA A 227 -2.86 24.94 3.75
CA ALA A 227 -2.94 23.89 2.72
C ALA A 227 -1.68 23.00 2.63
N TRP A 228 -0.53 23.49 3.05
CA TRP A 228 0.70 22.72 3.12
C TRP A 228 0.62 21.63 4.21
N LEU A 229 -0.02 21.93 5.34
CA LEU A 229 -0.17 20.98 6.45
C LEU A 229 -1.10 19.81 6.08
N GLU A 230 -2.13 20.07 5.28
CA GLU A 230 -3.04 19.05 4.75
C GLU A 230 -2.28 18.02 3.91
N SER A 231 -1.37 18.47 3.07
CA SER A 231 -0.55 17.61 2.21
C SER A 231 0.43 16.73 2.97
N PHE A 232 0.93 17.19 4.13
CA PHE A 232 1.88 16.45 4.97
C PHE A 232 1.22 15.69 6.13
N SER A 233 -0.09 15.85 6.35
CA SER A 233 -0.80 15.24 7.47
C SER A 233 -0.72 13.71 7.47
N ILE A 234 -0.92 13.09 6.32
CA ILE A 234 -0.88 11.63 6.16
C ILE A 234 0.52 11.10 6.51
N ALA A 235 1.53 11.70 5.91
CA ALA A 235 2.91 11.26 6.10
C ALA A 235 3.45 11.58 7.51
N GLY A 236 3.08 12.74 8.06
CA GLY A 236 3.41 13.10 9.44
C GLY A 236 2.79 12.15 10.45
N SER A 237 1.51 11.80 10.28
CA SER A 237 0.84 10.83 11.16
C SER A 237 1.46 9.43 11.05
N MET A 238 1.87 9.00 9.87
CA MET A 238 2.59 7.73 9.68
C MET A 238 3.94 7.71 10.39
N LEU A 239 4.76 8.75 10.22
CA LEU A 239 6.07 8.82 10.86
C LEU A 239 5.98 8.86 12.38
N ILE A 240 5.04 9.65 12.93
CA ILE A 240 4.83 9.73 14.39
C ILE A 240 4.27 8.40 14.92
N GLY A 241 3.37 7.73 14.17
CA GLY A 241 2.90 6.38 14.49
C GLY A 241 4.02 5.35 14.52
N MET A 242 4.94 5.39 13.56
CA MET A 242 6.12 4.52 13.54
C MET A 242 7.06 4.80 14.72
N ALA A 243 7.30 6.07 15.04
CA ALA A 243 8.08 6.45 16.21
C ALA A 243 7.44 5.96 17.53
N ALA A 244 6.11 6.04 17.64
CA ALA A 244 5.37 5.50 18.78
C ALA A 244 5.52 3.98 18.87
N ALA A 245 5.51 3.26 17.75
CA ALA A 245 5.73 1.81 17.72
C ALA A 245 7.09 1.40 18.29
N VAL A 246 8.14 2.18 17.95
CA VAL A 246 9.49 1.96 18.47
C VAL A 246 9.55 2.23 19.97
N LEU A 247 8.92 3.32 20.43
CA LEU A 247 8.90 3.69 21.86
C LEU A 247 8.14 2.70 22.75
N VAL A 248 7.12 2.04 22.21
CA VAL A 248 6.34 1.03 22.95
C VAL A 248 7.08 -0.29 23.05
N ARG A 249 8.01 -0.56 22.15
CA ARG A 249 8.84 -1.80 22.15
C ARG A 249 10.18 -1.67 22.85
N LEU A 250 10.59 -0.47 23.23
CA LEU A 250 11.76 -0.19 24.08
C LEU A 250 11.39 -0.34 25.55
#